data_aec4ee9fc545f05b7a48aa9498a25e3d
#
_entry.id   aec4ee9fc545f05b7a48aa9498a25e3d
#
_cell.length_a   1.000
_cell.length_b   1.000
_cell.length_c   1.000
_cell.angle_alpha   90.00
_cell.angle_beta   90.00
_cell.angle_gamma   90.00
#
_symmetry.space_group_name_H-M   'P 1'
#
loop_
_entity.id
_entity.type
_entity.pdbx_description
1 polymer ?
#
loop_
_entity_poly.entity_id
_entity_poly.type
_entity_poly.pdbx_seq_one_letter_code
_entity_poly.pdbx_strand_id
1 'polypeptide(L)'
;MKFGVEIPFVHHLGFDLLLFEGGHSEVGYEPKPEHLNSFAVTHGGACMTLLDVTMATTARSVQQDMGVVTIEMKTSFMQPARGKLSGKGRLMHRTATMAFTEATIFDSEGRACAHSTGTFKYVKRLPTGPKSANPLGISTD
;
A
#
# COMPACT_ATOMS: atom_id res chain seq x y z
N MET A 1 5.45 -13.34 4.58
CA MET A 1 6.45 -12.55 3.83
C MET A 1 6.51 -11.15 4.42
N LYS A 2 7.67 -10.59 4.52
CA LYS A 2 7.86 -9.25 5.11
C LYS A 2 8.03 -8.20 4.04
N PHE A 3 7.69 -6.94 4.38
CA PHE A 3 7.81 -5.82 3.43
C PHE A 3 9.26 -5.42 3.13
N GLY A 4 10.22 -5.96 3.84
CA GLY A 4 11.64 -5.63 3.65
C GLY A 4 12.09 -4.37 4.36
N VAL A 5 11.15 -3.61 4.92
CA VAL A 5 11.42 -2.42 5.74
C VAL A 5 10.45 -2.41 6.91
N GLU A 6 10.86 -1.75 7.99
CA GLU A 6 10.01 -1.56 9.15
C GLU A 6 9.08 -0.38 8.89
N ILE A 7 7.77 -0.65 8.87
CA ILE A 7 6.75 0.40 8.69
C ILE A 7 5.81 0.31 9.89
N PRO A 8 6.01 1.16 10.92
CA PRO A 8 5.25 1.05 12.17
C PRO A 8 3.74 1.06 11.96
N PHE A 9 3.23 1.91 11.10
CA PHE A 9 1.80 2.00 10.83
C PHE A 9 1.25 0.72 10.18
N VAL A 10 1.98 0.17 9.24
CA VAL A 10 1.62 -1.09 8.56
C VAL A 10 1.63 -2.24 9.56
N HIS A 11 2.63 -2.27 10.44
CA HIS A 11 2.71 -3.24 11.52
C HIS A 11 1.52 -3.10 12.48
N HIS A 12 1.18 -1.86 12.85
CA HIS A 12 0.05 -1.58 13.74
C HIS A 12 -1.27 -2.07 13.14
N LEU A 13 -1.48 -1.85 11.85
CA LEU A 13 -2.69 -2.31 11.16
C LEU A 13 -2.71 -3.81 10.92
N GLY A 14 -1.57 -4.47 11.00
CA GLY A 14 -1.47 -5.92 10.83
C GLY A 14 -1.54 -6.39 9.40
N PHE A 15 -1.00 -5.60 8.46
CA PHE A 15 -0.94 -6.00 7.07
C PHE A 15 0.07 -7.13 6.86
N ASP A 16 -0.29 -8.09 6.00
CA ASP A 16 0.58 -9.19 5.60
C ASP A 16 0.91 -9.09 4.13
N LEU A 17 2.20 -9.17 3.79
CA LEU A 17 2.62 -9.21 2.40
C LEU A 17 2.50 -10.64 1.87
N LEU A 18 1.65 -10.85 0.87
CA LEU A 18 1.34 -12.17 0.33
C LEU A 18 2.03 -12.43 -1.01
N LEU A 19 2.25 -11.39 -1.81
CA LEU A 19 2.90 -11.48 -3.11
C LEU A 19 3.70 -10.20 -3.36
N PHE A 20 4.90 -10.34 -3.90
CA PHE A 20 5.79 -9.21 -4.15
C PHE A 20 6.75 -9.57 -5.29
N GLU A 21 6.32 -9.37 -6.53
CA GLU A 21 7.18 -9.69 -7.68
C GLU A 21 6.67 -9.10 -8.98
N GLY A 22 7.61 -8.69 -9.83
CA GLY A 22 7.35 -8.47 -11.25
C GLY A 22 6.27 -7.46 -11.61
N GLY A 23 6.05 -6.45 -10.79
CA GLY A 23 5.01 -5.46 -11.02
C GLY A 23 3.66 -5.85 -10.43
N HIS A 24 3.66 -6.82 -9.52
CA HIS A 24 2.45 -7.26 -8.81
C HIS A 24 2.71 -7.34 -7.32
N SER A 25 1.68 -7.07 -6.53
CA SER A 25 1.70 -7.30 -5.09
C SER A 25 0.32 -7.70 -4.58
N GLU A 26 0.31 -8.43 -3.48
CA GLU A 26 -0.90 -8.71 -2.73
C GLU A 26 -0.62 -8.49 -1.26
N VAL A 27 -1.55 -7.82 -0.58
CA VAL A 27 -1.45 -7.49 0.84
C VAL A 27 -2.73 -7.94 1.53
N GLY A 28 -2.61 -8.78 2.54
CA GLY A 28 -3.73 -9.24 3.35
C GLY A 28 -3.96 -8.31 4.54
N TYR A 29 -5.22 -8.17 4.94
CA TYR A 29 -5.61 -7.31 6.04
C TYR A 29 -6.85 -7.85 6.73
N GLU A 30 -6.77 -8.02 8.04
CA GLU A 30 -7.93 -8.37 8.86
C GLU A 30 -8.20 -7.22 9.82
N PRO A 31 -9.20 -6.35 9.50
CA PRO A 31 -9.49 -5.18 10.33
C PRO A 31 -9.87 -5.55 11.75
N LYS A 32 -9.32 -4.78 12.70
CA LYS A 32 -9.66 -4.89 14.13
C LYS A 32 -10.88 -3.99 14.41
N PRO A 33 -11.57 -4.20 15.55
CA PRO A 33 -12.72 -3.35 15.90
C PRO A 33 -12.43 -1.85 15.87
N GLU A 34 -11.24 -1.41 16.29
CA GLU A 34 -10.84 0.00 16.29
C GLU A 34 -10.57 0.56 14.89
N HIS A 35 -10.59 -0.29 13.85
CA HIS A 35 -10.43 0.13 12.46
C HIS A 35 -11.77 0.35 11.76
N LEU A 36 -12.88 0.16 12.45
CA LEU A 36 -14.21 0.27 11.85
C LEU A 36 -14.75 1.68 11.95
N ASN A 37 -15.66 2.01 11.04
CA ASN A 37 -16.37 3.28 11.05
C ASN A 37 -17.70 3.17 11.82
N SER A 38 -18.52 4.22 11.79
CA SER A 38 -19.81 4.25 12.48
C SER A 38 -20.84 3.26 11.93
N PHE A 39 -20.58 2.69 10.75
CA PHE A 39 -21.45 1.65 10.16
C PHE A 39 -20.94 0.23 10.44
N ALA A 40 -19.92 0.10 11.31
CA ALA A 40 -19.28 -1.18 11.67
C ALA A 40 -18.68 -1.91 10.45
N VAL A 41 -18.21 -1.15 9.47
CA VAL A 41 -17.40 -1.67 8.36
C VAL A 41 -16.06 -0.96 8.37
N THR A 42 -15.07 -1.51 7.67
CA THR A 42 -13.72 -0.96 7.66
C THR A 42 -13.73 0.52 7.26
N HIS A 43 -13.11 1.36 8.08
CA HIS A 43 -13.03 2.80 7.82
C HIS A 43 -12.32 3.05 6.49
N GLY A 44 -12.84 4.03 5.72
CA GLY A 44 -12.26 4.39 4.43
C GLY A 44 -10.79 4.77 4.51
N GLY A 45 -10.36 5.39 5.62
CA GLY A 45 -8.96 5.72 5.86
C GLY A 45 -8.07 4.48 5.93
N ALA A 46 -8.55 3.40 6.56
CA ALA A 46 -7.83 2.13 6.60
C ALA A 46 -7.80 1.48 5.20
N CYS A 47 -8.89 1.56 4.46
CA CYS A 47 -8.93 1.07 3.08
C CYS A 47 -7.94 1.84 2.19
N MET A 48 -7.87 3.16 2.32
CA MET A 48 -6.91 3.96 1.57
C MET A 48 -5.47 3.60 1.93
N THR A 49 -5.20 3.31 3.20
CA THR A 49 -3.87 2.86 3.63
C THR A 49 -3.53 1.52 3.00
N LEU A 50 -4.47 0.59 2.99
CA LEU A 50 -4.24 -0.71 2.33
C LEU A 50 -3.94 -0.53 0.84
N LEU A 51 -4.70 0.32 0.15
CA LEU A 51 -4.47 0.61 -1.26
C LEU A 51 -3.12 1.28 -1.50
N ASP A 52 -2.77 2.27 -0.68
CA ASP A 52 -1.48 2.97 -0.78
C ASP A 52 -0.32 2.01 -0.60
N VAL A 53 -0.35 1.19 0.44
CA VAL A 53 0.71 0.22 0.72
C VAL A 53 0.80 -0.84 -0.38
N THR A 54 -0.34 -1.29 -0.89
CA THR A 54 -0.37 -2.27 -1.99
C THR A 54 0.27 -1.69 -3.24
N MET A 55 -0.08 -0.44 -3.60
CA MET A 55 0.49 0.23 -4.76
C MET A 55 1.97 0.54 -4.60
N ALA A 56 2.38 1.01 -3.41
CA ALA A 56 3.79 1.28 -3.12
C ALA A 56 4.62 0.00 -3.23
N THR A 57 4.10 -1.10 -2.70
CA THR A 57 4.77 -2.41 -2.79
C THR A 57 4.86 -2.89 -4.24
N THR A 58 3.80 -2.67 -5.02
CA THR A 58 3.81 -2.96 -6.46
C THR A 58 4.93 -2.20 -7.17
N ALA A 59 5.04 -0.89 -6.90
CA ALA A 59 6.09 -0.06 -7.49
C ALA A 59 7.48 -0.58 -7.13
N ARG A 60 7.68 -0.99 -5.87
CA ARG A 60 8.96 -1.53 -5.42
C ARG A 60 9.27 -2.92 -5.97
N SER A 61 8.28 -3.67 -6.38
CA SER A 61 8.49 -5.04 -6.84
C SER A 61 9.40 -5.16 -8.07
N VAL A 62 9.55 -4.09 -8.83
CA VAL A 62 10.45 -4.03 -10.00
C VAL A 62 11.73 -3.23 -9.72
N GLN A 63 11.90 -2.70 -8.52
CA GLN A 63 13.08 -1.94 -8.12
C GLN A 63 13.26 -2.09 -6.60
N GLN A 64 13.60 -3.30 -6.16
CA GLN A 64 13.54 -3.66 -4.75
C GLN A 64 14.58 -2.97 -3.87
N ASP A 65 15.65 -2.47 -4.46
CA ASP A 65 16.72 -1.74 -3.75
C ASP A 65 16.37 -0.28 -3.46
N MET A 66 15.24 0.22 -3.97
CA MET A 66 14.81 1.59 -3.75
C MET A 66 13.55 1.64 -2.92
N GLY A 67 13.34 2.78 -2.26
CA GLY A 67 12.06 3.09 -1.65
C GLY A 67 11.18 3.86 -2.62
N VAL A 68 9.95 4.13 -2.21
CA VAL A 68 9.03 4.99 -2.96
C VAL A 68 8.31 5.93 -2.02
N VAL A 69 7.91 7.08 -2.55
CA VAL A 69 6.99 8.00 -1.87
C VAL A 69 5.77 8.20 -2.74
N THR A 70 4.62 8.31 -2.11
CA THR A 70 3.35 8.54 -2.80
C THR A 70 3.28 9.99 -3.24
N ILE A 71 3.08 10.22 -4.54
CA ILE A 71 2.87 11.56 -5.09
C ILE A 71 1.39 11.93 -5.04
N GLU A 72 0.55 11.02 -5.51
CA GLU A 72 -0.90 11.20 -5.45
C GLU A 72 -1.58 9.84 -5.57
N MET A 73 -2.81 9.77 -5.10
CA MET A 73 -3.66 8.61 -5.35
C MET A 73 -5.10 9.06 -5.45
N LYS A 74 -5.86 8.35 -6.26
CA LYS A 74 -7.29 8.56 -6.40
C LYS A 74 -7.99 7.27 -6.06
N THR A 75 -8.99 7.33 -5.18
CA THR A 75 -9.69 6.14 -4.68
C THR A 75 -11.18 6.26 -4.96
N SER A 76 -11.76 5.16 -5.42
CA SER A 76 -13.21 4.98 -5.52
C SER A 76 -13.63 3.91 -4.53
N PHE A 77 -14.62 4.22 -3.72
CA PHE A 77 -15.22 3.27 -2.77
C PHE A 77 -16.53 2.78 -3.38
N MET A 78 -16.62 1.48 -3.61
CA MET A 78 -17.73 0.88 -4.37
C MET A 78 -18.69 0.09 -3.48
N GLN A 79 -18.16 -0.57 -2.44
CA GLN A 79 -18.93 -1.41 -1.55
C GLN A 79 -18.35 -1.35 -0.13
N PRO A 80 -19.17 -1.60 0.91
CA PRO A 80 -18.63 -1.71 2.26
C PRO A 80 -17.58 -2.83 2.33
N ALA A 81 -16.44 -2.53 2.94
CA ALA A 81 -15.35 -3.48 3.13
C ALA A 81 -15.56 -4.21 4.45
N ARG A 82 -16.04 -5.45 4.38
CA ARG A 82 -16.40 -6.27 5.55
C ARG A 82 -15.45 -7.44 5.69
N GLY A 83 -15.04 -7.72 6.93
CA GLY A 83 -14.24 -8.88 7.26
C GLY A 83 -12.85 -8.81 6.66
N LYS A 84 -12.28 -9.98 6.38
CA LYS A 84 -10.92 -10.09 5.86
C LYS A 84 -10.82 -9.55 4.44
N LEU A 85 -9.80 -8.73 4.19
CA LEU A 85 -9.61 -8.03 2.93
C LEU A 85 -8.27 -8.40 2.31
N SER A 86 -8.18 -8.27 0.99
CA SER A 86 -6.91 -8.36 0.29
C SER A 86 -6.79 -7.22 -0.72
N GLY A 87 -5.63 -6.56 -0.70
CA GLY A 87 -5.28 -5.59 -1.72
C GLY A 87 -4.46 -6.28 -2.79
N LYS A 88 -4.80 -6.06 -4.06
CA LYS A 88 -4.06 -6.62 -5.20
C LYS A 88 -3.63 -5.48 -6.10
N GLY A 89 -2.32 -5.36 -6.31
CA GLY A 89 -1.71 -4.28 -7.06
C GLY A 89 -1.08 -4.72 -8.36
N ARG A 90 -1.08 -3.80 -9.32
CA ARG A 90 -0.47 -4.01 -10.64
C ARG A 90 0.24 -2.73 -11.09
N LEU A 91 1.46 -2.91 -11.60
CA LEU A 91 2.21 -1.82 -12.22
C LEU A 91 1.64 -1.58 -13.62
N MET A 92 1.24 -0.35 -13.89
CA MET A 92 0.69 0.05 -15.19
C MET A 92 1.79 0.55 -16.13
N HIS A 93 2.72 1.33 -15.57
CA HIS A 93 3.82 1.94 -16.33
C HIS A 93 4.86 2.45 -15.35
N ARG A 94 6.11 2.48 -15.78
CA ARG A 94 7.16 3.15 -15.00
C ARG A 94 8.11 3.91 -15.91
N THR A 95 8.70 4.95 -15.35
CA THR A 95 9.85 5.66 -15.91
C THR A 95 11.07 5.38 -15.05
N ALA A 96 12.19 6.04 -15.33
CA ALA A 96 13.38 5.90 -14.50
C ALA A 96 13.14 6.36 -13.05
N THR A 97 12.23 7.32 -12.83
CA THR A 97 12.02 7.95 -11.52
C THR A 97 10.62 7.77 -10.95
N MET A 98 9.66 7.32 -11.74
CA MET A 98 8.24 7.27 -11.35
C MET A 98 7.63 5.92 -11.67
N ALA A 99 6.62 5.56 -10.89
CA ALA A 99 5.79 4.39 -11.15
C ALA A 99 4.32 4.78 -11.11
N PHE A 100 3.55 4.22 -12.03
CA PHE A 100 2.10 4.40 -12.13
C PHE A 100 1.46 3.05 -11.87
N THR A 101 0.66 2.96 -10.80
CA THR A 101 0.12 1.69 -10.34
C THR A 101 -1.38 1.79 -10.09
N GLU A 102 -2.00 0.63 -9.97
CA GLU A 102 -3.38 0.54 -9.51
C GLU A 102 -3.51 -0.61 -8.51
N ALA A 103 -4.51 -0.55 -7.67
CA ALA A 103 -4.82 -1.62 -6.74
C ALA A 103 -6.31 -1.68 -6.47
N THR A 104 -6.78 -2.88 -6.16
CA THR A 104 -8.17 -3.14 -5.81
C THR A 104 -8.21 -3.90 -4.49
N ILE A 105 -9.16 -3.52 -3.63
CA ILE A 105 -9.45 -4.29 -2.41
C ILE A 105 -10.58 -5.26 -2.71
N PHE A 106 -10.35 -6.52 -2.37
CA PHE A 106 -11.36 -7.58 -2.46
C PHE A 106 -11.72 -8.07 -1.06
N ASP A 107 -12.98 -8.39 -0.84
CA ASP A 107 -13.40 -9.07 0.37
C ASP A 107 -13.20 -10.59 0.25
N SER A 108 -13.55 -11.34 1.30
CA SER A 108 -13.35 -12.80 1.33
C SER A 108 -14.20 -13.55 0.32
N GLU A 109 -15.21 -12.91 -0.25
CA GLU A 109 -16.04 -13.51 -1.30
C GLU A 109 -15.59 -13.10 -2.69
N GLY A 110 -14.47 -12.38 -2.79
CA GLY A 110 -13.93 -11.94 -4.07
C GLY A 110 -14.61 -10.72 -4.67
N ARG A 111 -15.42 -10.00 -3.89
CA ARG A 111 -16.09 -8.79 -4.38
C ARG A 111 -15.15 -7.60 -4.26
N ALA A 112 -15.08 -6.78 -5.30
CA ALA A 112 -14.28 -5.56 -5.29
C ALA A 112 -14.97 -4.48 -4.45
N CYS A 113 -14.27 -4.02 -3.41
CA CYS A 113 -14.80 -3.04 -2.46
C CYS A 113 -14.35 -1.62 -2.77
N ALA A 114 -13.11 -1.46 -3.21
CA ALA A 114 -12.51 -0.17 -3.50
C ALA A 114 -11.39 -0.34 -4.51
N HIS A 115 -11.11 0.71 -5.26
CA HIS A 115 -10.05 0.73 -6.27
C HIS A 115 -9.32 2.06 -6.25
N SER A 116 -8.00 2.01 -6.44
CA SER A 116 -7.18 3.22 -6.55
C SER A 116 -6.26 3.15 -7.74
N THR A 117 -5.92 4.32 -8.26
CA THR A 117 -4.73 4.53 -9.08
C THR A 117 -3.80 5.45 -8.32
N GLY A 118 -2.50 5.29 -8.51
CA GLY A 118 -1.53 6.12 -7.79
C GLY A 118 -0.24 6.29 -8.54
N THR A 119 0.43 7.41 -8.26
CA THR A 119 1.72 7.76 -8.81
C THR A 119 2.73 7.79 -7.67
N PHE A 120 3.86 7.14 -7.88
CA PHE A 120 4.92 7.01 -6.89
C PHE A 120 6.25 7.47 -7.46
N LYS A 121 7.06 8.10 -6.62
CA LYS A 121 8.42 8.49 -6.98
C LYS A 121 9.40 7.56 -6.30
N TYR A 122 10.35 7.02 -7.07
CA TYR A 122 11.43 6.23 -6.50
C TYR A 122 12.41 7.14 -5.77
N VAL A 123 12.87 6.68 -4.60
CA VAL A 123 13.90 7.34 -3.79
C VAL A 123 15.08 6.41 -3.62
N LYS A 124 16.28 7.00 -3.55
CA LYS A 124 17.53 6.24 -3.70
C LYS A 124 17.81 5.24 -2.60
N ARG A 125 17.24 5.42 -1.43
CA ARG A 125 17.47 4.48 -0.33
C ARG A 125 16.21 4.23 0.45
N LEU A 126 16.17 3.03 1.01
CA LEU A 126 15.08 2.62 1.87
C LEU A 126 15.23 3.29 3.24
N PRO A 127 14.12 3.69 3.86
CA PRO A 127 14.14 4.22 5.23
C PRO A 127 14.31 3.07 6.23
N THR A 128 15.57 2.63 6.41
CA THR A 128 15.87 1.45 7.23
C THR A 128 16.42 1.78 8.60
N GLY A 129 16.52 3.06 8.95
CA GLY A 129 17.04 3.47 10.24
C GLY A 129 17.11 4.98 10.39
N PRO A 130 17.70 5.48 11.50
CA PRO A 130 17.71 6.90 11.80
C PRO A 130 18.35 7.77 10.73
N LYS A 131 19.25 7.20 9.94
CA LYS A 131 19.96 7.92 8.87
C LYS A 131 19.18 8.00 7.56
N SER A 132 18.01 7.39 7.49
CA SER A 132 17.23 7.34 6.25
C SER A 132 16.41 8.60 6.00
N ALA A 133 16.37 9.53 6.95
CA ALA A 133 15.60 10.77 6.85
C ALA A 133 16.48 11.97 7.20
N ASN A 134 16.14 13.14 6.65
CA ASN A 134 16.77 14.40 7.02
C ASN A 134 16.21 14.87 8.37
N PRO A 135 16.71 16.02 8.91
CA PRO A 135 16.24 16.54 10.20
C PRO A 135 14.75 16.83 10.28
N LEU A 136 14.07 16.96 9.16
CA LEU A 136 12.61 17.17 9.12
C LEU A 136 11.84 15.87 9.12
N GLY A 137 12.52 14.72 9.13
CA GLY A 137 11.89 13.41 9.05
C GLY A 137 11.40 13.05 7.66
N ILE A 138 11.86 13.77 6.63
CA ILE A 138 11.45 13.57 5.25
C ILE A 138 12.63 13.01 4.47
N SER A 139 12.42 11.89 3.77
CA SER A 139 13.43 11.38 2.86
C SER A 139 13.58 12.33 1.69
N THR A 140 14.80 12.70 1.37
CA THR A 140 15.09 13.66 0.29
C THR A 140 15.75 12.99 -0.91
N ASP A 141 15.96 11.70 -0.85
CA ASP A 141 16.61 10.96 -1.93
C ASP A 141 15.62 10.57 -3.03
#